data_23a4fa181257f3f63510f35c646d5051
#
_entry.id   23a4fa181257f3f63510f35c646d5051
#
_cell.length_a   1.000
_cell.length_b   1.000
_cell.length_c   1.000
_cell.angle_alpha   90.00
_cell.angle_beta   90.00
_cell.angle_gamma   90.00
#
_symmetry.space_group_name_H-M   'P 1'
#
loop_
_entity.id
_entity.type
_entity.pdbx_description
1 polymer ?
#
loop_
_entity_poly.entity_id
_entity_poly.type
_entity_poly.pdbx_seq_one_letter_code
_entity_poly.pdbx_strand_id
1 'polypeptide(L)'
;MRILFTGGSGTAGRHAVAYLAERGHRVLNVDKVALGHPGVSDRLADITDAGQMYDIFGAYAGYDELEPGTGVPTFDAVVHFAAVPRLLMTSDNECYRVNTLGTYNVIDAAVKFGVRKIIFASSETTYGICFADGERKPEYLPIDEDHPVVPEDSYAMSKVVNEVTARSFQRRSGFDIYGLRINNVIEPHEYARDFPGYVAGPDLRRRNIFAYIDARDLGQMVECCLNTDGLGFEIFNVSNDDHSVDLTTQALVERYYAGVPVAEMDSTETFYANKKAKKMLGFAPKHSWRTELSG
;
A
#
# COMPACT_ATOMS: atom_id res chain seq x y z
N MET A 1 2.84 -19.96 1.57
CA MET A 1 4.07 -19.24 1.22
C MET A 1 4.80 -18.81 2.48
N ARG A 2 6.12 -18.67 2.41
CA ARG A 2 6.95 -18.06 3.44
C ARG A 2 7.22 -16.59 3.03
N ILE A 3 6.68 -15.65 3.78
CA ILE A 3 6.61 -14.24 3.39
C ILE A 3 7.41 -13.38 4.39
N LEU A 4 8.31 -12.56 3.88
CA LEU A 4 8.92 -11.48 4.65
C LEU A 4 8.04 -10.23 4.52
N PHE A 5 7.51 -9.72 5.62
CA PHE A 5 6.67 -8.54 5.66
C PHE A 5 7.36 -7.43 6.43
N THR A 6 7.72 -6.32 5.80
CA THR A 6 8.25 -5.16 6.51
C THR A 6 7.15 -4.14 6.76
N GLY A 7 7.12 -3.56 7.95
CA GLY A 7 6.07 -2.59 8.33
C GLY A 7 4.75 -3.22 8.78
N GLY A 8 4.80 -4.50 9.18
CA GLY A 8 3.61 -5.23 9.61
C GLY A 8 3.01 -4.77 10.94
N SER A 9 3.74 -3.99 11.72
CA SER A 9 3.21 -3.41 12.97
C SER A 9 2.48 -2.08 12.77
N GLY A 10 2.54 -1.50 11.56
CA GLY A 10 1.84 -0.27 11.20
C GLY A 10 0.35 -0.47 10.92
N THR A 11 -0.40 0.63 10.79
CA THR A 11 -1.87 0.63 10.55
C THR A 11 -2.27 -0.24 9.35
N ALA A 12 -1.64 -0.06 8.20
CA ALA A 12 -1.91 -0.87 7.00
C ALA A 12 -1.39 -2.30 7.15
N GLY A 13 -0.19 -2.47 7.74
CA GLY A 13 0.51 -3.75 7.81
C GLY A 13 -0.16 -4.76 8.73
N ARG A 14 -0.64 -4.36 9.91
CA ARG A 14 -1.18 -5.29 10.92
C ARG A 14 -2.41 -6.08 10.43
N HIS A 15 -3.27 -5.45 9.63
CA HIS A 15 -4.43 -6.12 9.04
C HIS A 15 -4.02 -7.05 7.89
N ALA A 16 -3.05 -6.63 7.06
CA ALA A 16 -2.54 -7.47 5.99
C ALA A 16 -1.78 -8.69 6.52
N VAL A 17 -0.95 -8.52 7.56
CA VAL A 17 -0.24 -9.63 8.22
C VAL A 17 -1.22 -10.63 8.84
N ALA A 18 -2.22 -10.15 9.60
CA ALA A 18 -3.25 -11.01 10.18
C ALA A 18 -4.00 -11.80 9.10
N TYR A 19 -4.44 -11.11 8.04
CA TYR A 19 -5.12 -11.72 6.91
C TYR A 19 -4.32 -12.86 6.26
N LEU A 20 -3.01 -12.62 6.03
CA LEU A 20 -2.12 -13.64 5.44
C LEU A 20 -1.87 -14.81 6.39
N ALA A 21 -1.66 -14.54 7.68
CA ALA A 21 -1.44 -15.58 8.70
C ALA A 21 -2.68 -16.50 8.83
N GLU A 22 -3.89 -15.95 8.86
CA GLU A 22 -5.15 -16.69 8.90
C GLU A 22 -5.34 -17.61 7.67
N ARG A 23 -4.69 -17.31 6.54
CA ARG A 23 -4.70 -18.12 5.32
C ARG A 23 -3.56 -19.13 5.24
N GLY A 24 -2.84 -19.31 6.33
CA GLY A 24 -1.79 -20.32 6.43
C GLY A 24 -0.47 -19.90 5.79
N HIS A 25 -0.26 -18.63 5.49
CA HIS A 25 1.06 -18.14 5.12
C HIS A 25 1.95 -18.04 6.35
N ARG A 26 3.21 -18.42 6.20
CA ARG A 26 4.22 -18.21 7.23
C ARG A 26 4.80 -16.80 7.07
N VAL A 27 4.46 -15.91 7.99
CA VAL A 27 4.87 -14.50 7.93
C VAL A 27 5.97 -14.23 8.95
N LEU A 28 7.10 -13.68 8.48
CA LEU A 28 8.10 -13.02 9.32
C LEU A 28 7.86 -11.51 9.23
N ASN A 29 7.36 -10.92 10.31
CA ASN A 29 7.20 -9.47 10.41
C ASN A 29 8.52 -8.80 10.78
N VAL A 30 8.87 -7.75 10.05
CA VAL A 30 10.06 -6.93 10.26
C VAL A 30 9.65 -5.48 10.47
N ASP A 31 9.89 -4.97 11.65
CA ASP A 31 9.51 -3.59 12.01
C ASP A 31 10.44 -3.07 13.12
N LYS A 32 10.33 -1.79 13.48
CA LYS A 32 10.96 -1.21 14.67
C LYS A 32 10.25 -1.58 15.97
N VAL A 33 9.02 -2.06 15.87
CA VAL A 33 8.16 -2.49 16.97
C VAL A 33 7.57 -3.85 16.64
N ALA A 34 7.54 -4.76 17.62
CA ALA A 34 6.91 -6.06 17.43
C ALA A 34 5.39 -5.91 17.21
N LEU A 35 4.82 -6.72 16.33
CA LEU A 35 3.38 -6.84 16.13
C LEU A 35 2.73 -7.63 17.28
N GLY A 36 3.41 -8.69 17.73
CA GLY A 36 2.90 -9.56 18.80
C GLY A 36 1.69 -10.40 18.39
N HIS A 37 1.47 -10.63 17.11
CA HIS A 37 0.35 -11.44 16.62
C HIS A 37 0.63 -12.93 16.76
N PRO A 38 -0.30 -13.75 17.34
CA PRO A 38 -0.14 -15.19 17.42
C PRO A 38 0.07 -15.82 16.03
N GLY A 39 1.08 -16.67 15.88
CA GLY A 39 1.39 -17.33 14.60
C GLY A 39 2.24 -16.47 13.64
N VAL A 40 2.66 -15.28 14.04
CA VAL A 40 3.58 -14.43 13.29
C VAL A 40 4.88 -14.26 14.08
N SER A 41 6.01 -14.46 13.43
CA SER A 41 7.30 -14.19 14.05
C SER A 41 7.72 -12.74 13.82
N ASP A 42 8.23 -12.08 14.85
CA ASP A 42 8.73 -10.70 14.79
C ASP A 42 10.26 -10.63 14.76
N ARG A 43 10.81 -9.75 13.94
CA ARG A 43 12.20 -9.30 13.97
C ARG A 43 12.26 -7.78 14.04
N LEU A 44 12.99 -7.25 15.00
CA LEU A 44 13.18 -5.81 15.13
C LEU A 44 14.36 -5.39 14.27
N ALA A 45 14.11 -4.50 13.31
CA ALA A 45 15.14 -3.98 12.42
C ALA A 45 14.79 -2.61 11.84
N ASP A 46 15.84 -1.90 11.43
CA ASP A 46 15.74 -0.66 10.67
C ASP A 46 16.01 -0.95 9.19
N ILE A 47 15.02 -0.73 8.33
CA ILE A 47 15.14 -0.94 6.89
C ILE A 47 16.22 -0.07 6.24
N THR A 48 16.64 1.01 6.88
CA THR A 48 17.72 1.87 6.37
C THR A 48 19.12 1.29 6.62
N ASP A 49 19.23 0.24 7.45
CA ASP A 49 20.45 -0.51 7.66
C ASP A 49 20.50 -1.72 6.72
N ALA A 50 21.33 -1.63 5.69
CA ALA A 50 21.49 -2.69 4.71
C ALA A 50 22.00 -4.00 5.34
N GLY A 51 22.87 -3.92 6.36
CA GLY A 51 23.40 -5.12 7.05
C GLY A 51 22.29 -5.89 7.75
N GLN A 52 21.38 -5.19 8.44
CA GLN A 52 20.21 -5.82 9.06
C GLN A 52 19.27 -6.44 8.01
N MET A 53 19.04 -5.78 6.86
CA MET A 53 18.23 -6.37 5.80
C MET A 53 18.84 -7.66 5.26
N TYR A 54 20.13 -7.67 4.97
CA TYR A 54 20.80 -8.90 4.50
C TYR A 54 20.76 -10.03 5.53
N ASP A 55 20.94 -9.73 6.82
CA ASP A 55 20.80 -10.72 7.90
C ASP A 55 19.40 -11.32 7.94
N ILE A 56 18.37 -10.49 7.85
CA ILE A 56 16.97 -10.90 7.91
C ILE A 56 16.55 -11.78 6.71
N PHE A 57 17.03 -11.48 5.51
CA PHE A 57 16.74 -12.31 4.35
C PHE A 57 17.37 -13.71 4.44
N GLY A 58 18.44 -13.85 5.22
CA GLY A 58 19.08 -15.12 5.57
C GLY A 58 18.62 -15.72 6.91
N ALA A 59 17.60 -15.15 7.58
CA ALA A 59 17.19 -15.58 8.92
C ALA A 59 16.08 -16.66 8.89
N TYR A 60 16.02 -17.42 10.01
CA TYR A 60 14.88 -18.29 10.30
C TYR A 60 13.66 -17.47 10.71
N ALA A 61 12.48 -17.90 10.28
CA ALA A 61 11.21 -17.30 10.65
C ALA A 61 10.61 -17.89 11.94
N GLY A 62 11.22 -18.94 12.51
CA GLY A 62 10.79 -19.55 13.76
C GLY A 62 11.72 -20.67 14.20
N TYR A 63 11.61 -21.08 15.47
CA TYR A 63 12.44 -22.15 16.05
C TYR A 63 12.21 -23.51 15.39
N ASP A 64 11.06 -23.75 14.82
CA ASP A 64 10.72 -24.97 14.08
C ASP A 64 11.46 -25.09 12.73
N GLU A 65 12.07 -24.02 12.24
CA GLU A 65 12.94 -24.05 11.04
C GLU A 65 14.39 -24.49 11.38
N LEU A 66 14.73 -24.73 12.64
CA LEU A 66 16.07 -25.14 13.07
C LEU A 66 16.30 -26.65 12.94
N GLU A 67 15.61 -27.34 12.05
CA GLU A 67 15.80 -28.78 11.82
C GLU A 67 17.17 -29.07 11.19
N PRO A 68 17.91 -30.11 11.69
CA PRO A 68 19.23 -30.41 11.17
C PRO A 68 19.23 -30.76 9.68
N GLY A 69 20.11 -30.12 8.91
CA GLY A 69 20.33 -30.41 7.49
C GLY A 69 19.37 -29.73 6.52
N THR A 70 18.42 -28.94 6.97
CA THR A 70 17.49 -28.24 6.08
C THR A 70 18.05 -26.91 5.55
N GLY A 71 19.03 -26.31 6.26
CA GLY A 71 19.51 -24.97 5.98
C GLY A 71 18.42 -23.89 6.26
N VAL A 72 18.71 -22.64 5.93
CA VAL A 72 17.74 -21.55 6.07
C VAL A 72 16.80 -21.56 4.86
N PRO A 73 15.47 -21.70 5.07
CA PRO A 73 14.52 -21.62 3.96
C PRO A 73 14.52 -20.25 3.29
N THR A 74 14.38 -20.20 1.98
CA THR A 74 14.20 -18.96 1.23
C THR A 74 12.79 -18.37 1.42
N PHE A 75 12.64 -17.07 1.29
CA PHE A 75 11.31 -16.46 1.21
C PHE A 75 10.74 -16.61 -0.20
N ASP A 76 9.44 -16.93 -0.28
CA ASP A 76 8.71 -16.97 -1.54
C ASP A 76 8.40 -15.56 -2.04
N ALA A 77 8.11 -14.64 -1.11
CA ALA A 77 7.76 -13.26 -1.41
C ALA A 77 8.20 -12.28 -0.32
N VAL A 78 8.31 -11.02 -0.73
CA VAL A 78 8.47 -9.86 0.14
C VAL A 78 7.29 -8.94 -0.01
N VAL A 79 6.72 -8.48 1.12
CA VAL A 79 5.76 -7.39 1.19
C VAL A 79 6.40 -6.25 1.97
N HIS A 80 6.61 -5.11 1.32
CA HIS A 80 7.32 -3.97 1.88
C HIS A 80 6.38 -2.80 2.12
N PHE A 81 5.91 -2.65 3.36
CA PHE A 81 5.05 -1.55 3.81
C PHE A 81 5.75 -0.61 4.80
N ALA A 82 6.94 -0.97 5.28
CA ALA A 82 7.71 -0.12 6.19
C ALA A 82 8.07 1.22 5.54
N ALA A 83 7.65 2.30 6.16
CA ALA A 83 7.90 3.66 5.70
C ALA A 83 7.59 4.67 6.82
N VAL A 84 8.04 5.91 6.68
CA VAL A 84 7.38 7.07 7.28
C VAL A 84 6.13 7.32 6.42
N PRO A 85 4.91 7.11 6.94
CA PRO A 85 3.71 6.89 6.10
C PRO A 85 3.02 8.16 5.62
N ARG A 86 3.50 9.35 6.02
CA ARG A 86 2.93 10.64 5.64
C ARG A 86 3.84 11.80 6.05
N LEU A 87 3.52 12.99 5.58
CA LEU A 87 4.13 14.25 6.04
C LEU A 87 3.89 14.53 7.53
N LEU A 88 4.67 15.42 8.10
CA LEU A 88 4.55 15.98 9.45
C LEU A 88 4.75 14.94 10.58
N MET A 89 5.31 13.78 10.29
CA MET A 89 5.71 12.79 11.30
C MET A 89 7.18 12.92 11.70
N THR A 90 8.01 13.29 10.73
CA THR A 90 9.46 13.54 10.89
C THR A 90 9.83 14.76 10.06
N SER A 91 11.12 15.14 10.05
CA SER A 91 11.60 16.12 9.07
C SER A 91 11.53 15.56 7.65
N ASP A 92 11.37 16.44 6.66
CA ASP A 92 11.19 16.07 5.26
C ASP A 92 12.36 15.23 4.71
N ASN A 93 13.59 15.63 5.01
CA ASN A 93 14.77 14.87 4.60
C ASN A 93 14.83 13.48 5.25
N GLU A 94 14.36 13.32 6.49
CA GLU A 94 14.31 12.03 7.17
C GLU A 94 13.20 11.15 6.58
N CYS A 95 12.02 11.70 6.29
CA CYS A 95 10.95 11.01 5.57
C CYS A 95 11.48 10.48 4.22
N TYR A 96 12.09 11.35 3.44
CA TYR A 96 12.66 10.99 2.14
C TYR A 96 13.76 9.93 2.27
N ARG A 97 14.71 10.12 3.20
CA ARG A 97 15.82 9.18 3.45
C ARG A 97 15.32 7.79 3.84
N VAL A 98 14.45 7.72 4.84
CA VAL A 98 13.93 6.42 5.34
C VAL A 98 13.18 5.69 4.22
N ASN A 99 12.31 6.38 3.52
CA ASN A 99 11.49 5.76 2.51
C ASN A 99 12.29 5.31 1.28
N THR A 100 13.23 6.14 0.79
CA THR A 100 13.99 5.79 -0.42
C THR A 100 15.09 4.79 -0.14
N LEU A 101 15.91 5.02 0.88
CA LEU A 101 17.00 4.10 1.24
C LEU A 101 16.46 2.77 1.75
N GLY A 102 15.42 2.80 2.58
CA GLY A 102 14.79 1.59 3.09
C GLY A 102 14.22 0.71 1.99
N THR A 103 13.47 1.30 1.05
CA THR A 103 12.93 0.56 -0.11
C THR A 103 14.06 0.00 -0.98
N TYR A 104 15.12 0.77 -1.24
CA TYR A 104 16.27 0.28 -1.97
C TYR A 104 16.89 -0.94 -1.29
N ASN A 105 17.18 -0.87 0.01
CA ASN A 105 17.80 -1.95 0.77
C ASN A 105 16.95 -3.24 0.77
N VAL A 106 15.64 -3.10 0.96
CA VAL A 106 14.72 -4.26 0.96
C VAL A 106 14.66 -4.91 -0.41
N ILE A 107 14.49 -4.14 -1.49
CA ILE A 107 14.42 -4.71 -2.84
C ILE A 107 15.78 -5.27 -3.27
N ASP A 108 16.89 -4.61 -2.96
CA ASP A 108 18.24 -5.08 -3.28
C ASP A 108 18.53 -6.42 -2.59
N ALA A 109 18.23 -6.53 -1.29
CA ALA A 109 18.35 -7.78 -0.56
C ALA A 109 17.44 -8.86 -1.15
N ALA A 110 16.15 -8.56 -1.40
CA ALA A 110 15.21 -9.51 -2.00
C ALA A 110 15.74 -10.09 -3.32
N VAL A 111 16.20 -9.22 -4.23
CA VAL A 111 16.73 -9.64 -5.54
C VAL A 111 18.00 -10.49 -5.38
N LYS A 112 18.92 -10.11 -4.48
CA LYS A 112 20.18 -10.85 -4.24
C LYS A 112 19.97 -12.20 -3.58
N PHE A 113 18.93 -12.34 -2.75
CA PHE A 113 18.53 -13.62 -2.15
C PHE A 113 17.59 -14.44 -3.06
N GLY A 114 17.29 -13.95 -4.26
CA GLY A 114 16.50 -14.69 -5.25
C GLY A 114 15.00 -14.72 -4.96
N VAL A 115 14.48 -13.81 -4.14
CA VAL A 115 13.04 -13.67 -3.88
C VAL A 115 12.37 -13.03 -5.08
N ARG A 116 11.56 -13.81 -5.80
CA ARG A 116 11.08 -13.46 -7.14
C ARG A 116 9.78 -12.65 -7.15
N LYS A 117 9.10 -12.54 -6.02
CA LYS A 117 7.86 -11.78 -5.85
C LYS A 117 8.06 -10.68 -4.82
N ILE A 118 7.91 -9.43 -5.23
CA ILE A 118 8.08 -8.25 -4.37
C ILE A 118 6.85 -7.38 -4.53
N ILE A 119 6.20 -7.06 -3.43
CA ILE A 119 5.05 -6.15 -3.37
C ILE A 119 5.45 -4.99 -2.47
N PHE A 120 5.29 -3.75 -2.91
CA PHE A 120 5.66 -2.59 -2.10
C PHE A 120 4.57 -1.53 -2.05
N ALA A 121 4.48 -0.82 -0.92
CA ALA A 121 3.56 0.29 -0.74
C ALA A 121 4.05 1.55 -1.46
N SER A 122 3.36 1.95 -2.52
CA SER A 122 3.32 3.29 -3.04
C SER A 122 2.13 4.06 -2.43
N SER A 123 1.69 5.16 -3.01
CA SER A 123 0.64 5.99 -2.42
C SER A 123 -0.13 6.79 -3.48
N GLU A 124 -1.38 7.10 -3.20
CA GLU A 124 -2.18 8.09 -3.95
C GLU A 124 -1.51 9.45 -4.04
N THR A 125 -0.66 9.79 -3.07
CA THR A 125 0.03 11.08 -3.00
C THR A 125 0.99 11.31 -4.17
N THR A 126 1.41 10.24 -4.87
CA THR A 126 2.23 10.34 -6.09
C THR A 126 1.59 11.20 -7.18
N TYR A 127 0.27 11.29 -7.21
CA TYR A 127 -0.46 12.14 -8.14
C TYR A 127 -0.37 13.65 -7.82
N GLY A 128 0.23 14.02 -6.68
CA GLY A 128 0.48 15.42 -6.31
C GLY A 128 -0.76 16.21 -5.91
N ILE A 129 -1.80 15.56 -5.40
CA ILE A 129 -3.07 16.22 -5.04
C ILE A 129 -3.23 16.31 -3.52
N CYS A 130 -3.07 15.18 -2.81
CA CYS A 130 -3.37 15.06 -1.39
C CYS A 130 -2.60 16.06 -0.52
N PHE A 131 -1.31 16.23 -0.78
CA PHE A 131 -0.41 17.13 -0.03
C PHE A 131 0.11 18.30 -0.87
N ALA A 132 -0.61 18.67 -1.93
CA ALA A 132 -0.26 19.83 -2.74
C ALA A 132 -0.25 21.13 -1.91
N ASP A 133 0.61 22.06 -2.28
CA ASP A 133 0.52 23.43 -1.81
C ASP A 133 -0.71 24.10 -2.43
N GLY A 134 -1.62 24.56 -1.57
CA GLY A 134 -2.94 25.03 -1.99
C GLY A 134 -3.87 23.89 -2.42
N GLU A 135 -4.68 24.14 -3.42
CA GLU A 135 -5.63 23.21 -4.00
C GLU A 135 -5.21 22.82 -5.41
N ARG A 136 -5.08 21.50 -5.62
CA ARG A 136 -4.83 20.94 -6.94
C ARG A 136 -5.99 20.03 -7.33
N LYS A 137 -6.47 20.20 -8.56
CA LYS A 137 -7.44 19.30 -9.18
C LYS A 137 -6.74 18.24 -10.03
N PRO A 138 -7.33 17.04 -10.20
CA PRO A 138 -6.82 16.07 -11.14
C PRO A 138 -6.96 16.57 -12.59
N GLU A 139 -6.15 16.04 -13.49
CA GLU A 139 -6.25 16.37 -14.91
C GLU A 139 -7.46 15.70 -15.57
N TYR A 140 -7.91 14.57 -15.05
CA TYR A 140 -9.14 13.87 -15.43
C TYR A 140 -9.63 12.93 -14.31
N LEU A 141 -10.88 12.51 -14.37
CA LEU A 141 -11.51 11.57 -13.45
C LEU A 141 -12.17 10.40 -14.22
N PRO A 142 -12.19 9.20 -13.65
CA PRO A 142 -11.44 8.79 -12.46
C PRO A 142 -9.93 8.75 -12.74
N ILE A 143 -9.13 8.95 -11.69
CA ILE A 143 -7.67 8.84 -11.74
C ILE A 143 -7.29 7.37 -11.88
N ASP A 144 -6.68 6.99 -12.99
CA ASP A 144 -6.08 5.68 -13.20
C ASP A 144 -4.55 5.73 -13.04
N GLU A 145 -3.88 4.61 -13.30
CA GLU A 145 -2.44 4.50 -13.13
C GLU A 145 -1.62 5.27 -14.19
N ASP A 146 -2.27 5.65 -15.29
CA ASP A 146 -1.66 6.45 -16.38
C ASP A 146 -1.77 7.97 -16.14
N HIS A 147 -2.55 8.39 -15.12
CA HIS A 147 -2.64 9.81 -14.74
C HIS A 147 -1.25 10.37 -14.37
N PRO A 148 -0.93 11.61 -14.76
CA PRO A 148 0.36 12.24 -14.45
C PRO A 148 0.74 12.17 -12.98
N VAL A 149 2.01 11.85 -12.74
CA VAL A 149 2.63 11.76 -11.41
C VAL A 149 3.44 13.03 -11.19
N VAL A 150 2.96 13.90 -10.30
CA VAL A 150 3.50 15.25 -10.09
C VAL A 150 3.64 15.59 -8.59
N PRO A 151 4.46 14.84 -7.82
CA PRO A 151 4.60 15.01 -6.39
C PRO A 151 5.21 16.38 -6.05
N GLU A 152 4.73 17.01 -4.97
CA GLU A 152 5.27 18.28 -4.48
C GLU A 152 5.91 18.16 -3.09
N ASP A 153 5.64 17.09 -2.36
CA ASP A 153 6.11 16.88 -1.00
C ASP A 153 7.13 15.73 -0.88
N SER A 154 7.88 15.70 0.21
CA SER A 154 8.96 14.74 0.47
C SER A 154 8.47 13.29 0.52
N TYR A 155 7.26 13.06 1.05
CA TYR A 155 6.66 11.73 1.13
C TYR A 155 6.27 11.23 -0.27
N ALA A 156 5.52 12.01 -1.03
CA ALA A 156 5.10 11.67 -2.37
C ALA A 156 6.32 11.49 -3.32
N MET A 157 7.31 12.41 -3.25
CA MET A 157 8.57 12.27 -3.99
C MET A 157 9.26 10.95 -3.66
N SER A 158 9.32 10.55 -2.39
CA SER A 158 9.94 9.28 -1.98
C SER A 158 9.23 8.08 -2.60
N LYS A 159 7.89 8.12 -2.69
CA LYS A 159 7.10 7.03 -3.30
C LYS A 159 7.33 6.94 -4.81
N VAL A 160 7.41 8.07 -5.53
CA VAL A 160 7.76 8.09 -6.95
C VAL A 160 9.16 7.52 -7.19
N VAL A 161 10.15 7.92 -6.39
CA VAL A 161 11.50 7.36 -6.47
C VAL A 161 11.50 5.85 -6.22
N ASN A 162 10.68 5.36 -5.30
CA ASN A 162 10.54 3.93 -5.03
C ASN A 162 9.96 3.18 -6.24
N GLU A 163 8.97 3.74 -6.95
CA GLU A 163 8.44 3.14 -8.18
C GLU A 163 9.52 3.05 -9.28
N VAL A 164 10.32 4.11 -9.46
CA VAL A 164 11.44 4.12 -10.43
C VAL A 164 12.53 3.12 -10.04
N THR A 165 12.88 3.05 -8.76
CA THR A 165 13.83 2.10 -8.19
C THR A 165 13.36 0.66 -8.42
N ALA A 166 12.13 0.35 -8.07
CA ALA A 166 11.53 -0.97 -8.24
C ALA A 166 11.48 -1.41 -9.72
N ARG A 167 11.11 -0.50 -10.63
CA ARG A 167 11.15 -0.75 -12.08
C ARG A 167 12.56 -1.06 -12.57
N SER A 168 13.57 -0.39 -12.03
CA SER A 168 14.97 -0.64 -12.40
C SER A 168 15.44 -2.02 -11.93
N PHE A 169 15.07 -2.42 -10.73
CA PHE A 169 15.33 -3.77 -10.23
C PHE A 169 14.60 -4.85 -11.04
N GLN A 170 13.34 -4.60 -11.43
CA GLN A 170 12.62 -5.53 -12.29
C GLN A 170 13.31 -5.76 -13.64
N ARG A 171 13.73 -4.67 -14.32
CA ARG A 171 14.48 -4.79 -15.60
C ARG A 171 15.76 -5.59 -15.46
N ARG A 172 16.43 -5.49 -14.31
CA ARG A 172 17.67 -6.20 -14.02
C ARG A 172 17.46 -7.67 -13.69
N SER A 173 16.42 -7.98 -12.90
CA SER A 173 16.18 -9.32 -12.35
C SER A 173 15.21 -10.17 -13.18
N GLY A 174 14.27 -9.54 -13.88
CA GLY A 174 13.13 -10.20 -14.52
C GLY A 174 12.07 -10.71 -13.51
N PHE A 175 12.14 -10.27 -12.24
CA PHE A 175 11.22 -10.69 -11.19
C PHE A 175 9.91 -9.93 -11.25
N ASP A 176 8.86 -10.44 -10.61
CA ASP A 176 7.61 -9.72 -10.44
C ASP A 176 7.71 -8.72 -9.31
N ILE A 177 7.55 -7.44 -9.61
CA ILE A 177 7.61 -6.34 -8.64
C ILE A 177 6.39 -5.46 -8.81
N TYR A 178 5.48 -5.48 -7.82
CA TYR A 178 4.20 -4.77 -7.88
C TYR A 178 4.14 -3.64 -6.85
N GLY A 179 3.82 -2.44 -7.31
CA GLY A 179 3.62 -1.27 -6.46
C GLY A 179 2.15 -0.97 -6.24
N LEU A 180 1.78 -0.70 -5.01
CA LEU A 180 0.42 -0.41 -4.59
C LEU A 180 0.28 1.07 -4.25
N ARG A 181 -0.38 1.87 -5.11
CA ARG A 181 -0.76 3.25 -4.79
C ARG A 181 -1.96 3.20 -3.87
N ILE A 182 -1.68 3.07 -2.58
CA ILE A 182 -2.68 2.89 -1.53
C ILE A 182 -3.34 4.22 -1.22
N ASN A 183 -4.67 4.25 -1.26
CA ASN A 183 -5.47 5.37 -0.78
C ASN A 183 -5.48 5.45 0.75
N ASN A 184 -6.11 6.49 1.30
CA ASN A 184 -6.23 6.66 2.74
C ASN A 184 -6.79 5.40 3.41
N VAL A 185 -5.98 4.75 4.23
CA VAL A 185 -6.33 3.52 4.93
C VAL A 185 -7.25 3.84 6.09
N ILE A 186 -8.38 3.13 6.17
CA ILE A 186 -9.38 3.23 7.23
C ILE A 186 -9.44 1.91 7.98
N GLU A 187 -9.29 1.96 9.30
CA GLU A 187 -9.47 0.80 10.16
C GLU A 187 -10.94 0.62 10.58
N PRO A 188 -11.38 -0.59 10.91
CA PRO A 188 -12.80 -0.86 11.24
C PRO A 188 -13.39 0.05 12.31
N HIS A 189 -12.62 0.40 13.34
CA HIS A 189 -13.06 1.27 14.43
C HIS A 189 -13.19 2.75 14.03
N GLU A 190 -12.60 3.16 12.93
CA GLU A 190 -12.63 4.54 12.45
C GLU A 190 -13.92 4.89 11.71
N TYR A 191 -14.65 3.90 11.21
CA TYR A 191 -15.92 4.15 10.53
C TYR A 191 -16.91 4.89 11.42
N ALA A 192 -17.19 4.37 12.60
CA ALA A 192 -18.12 5.00 13.55
C ALA A 192 -17.60 6.33 14.09
N ARG A 193 -16.28 6.49 14.19
CA ARG A 193 -15.65 7.71 14.72
C ARG A 193 -15.64 8.86 13.71
N ASP A 194 -15.27 8.60 12.46
CA ASP A 194 -14.87 9.64 11.50
C ASP A 194 -15.92 9.90 10.41
N PHE A 195 -16.60 8.85 9.91
CA PHE A 195 -17.48 8.99 8.76
C PHE A 195 -18.73 9.84 8.98
N PRO A 196 -19.35 9.88 10.19
CA PRO A 196 -20.41 10.84 10.44
C PRO A 196 -19.96 12.29 10.22
N GLY A 197 -18.69 12.59 10.56
CA GLY A 197 -18.07 13.89 10.28
C GLY A 197 -17.86 14.15 8.79
N TYR A 198 -17.46 13.12 8.03
CA TYR A 198 -17.26 13.23 6.58
C TYR A 198 -18.58 13.43 5.83
N VAL A 199 -19.65 12.77 6.26
CA VAL A 199 -21.00 12.96 5.71
C VAL A 199 -21.51 14.37 5.98
N ALA A 200 -21.32 14.88 7.21
CA ALA A 200 -21.75 16.21 7.59
C ALA A 200 -20.92 17.33 6.93
N GLY A 201 -19.63 17.08 6.69
CA GLY A 201 -18.67 18.04 6.13
C GLY A 201 -17.79 17.42 5.04
N PRO A 202 -18.30 17.23 3.81
CA PRO A 202 -17.55 16.58 2.73
C PRO A 202 -16.18 17.23 2.42
N ASP A 203 -16.03 18.53 2.65
CA ASP A 203 -14.77 19.25 2.43
C ASP A 203 -13.58 18.63 3.20
N LEU A 204 -13.82 17.94 4.30
CA LEU A 204 -12.80 17.21 5.08
C LEU A 204 -12.09 16.13 4.25
N ARG A 205 -12.76 15.59 3.22
CA ARG A 205 -12.24 14.52 2.36
C ARG A 205 -11.72 15.00 1.01
N ARG A 206 -11.76 16.31 0.75
CA ARG A 206 -11.41 16.87 -0.55
C ARG A 206 -9.98 16.59 -0.98
N ARG A 207 -9.00 16.65 -0.04
CA ARG A 207 -7.59 16.39 -0.35
C ARG A 207 -7.32 14.94 -0.75
N ASN A 208 -8.08 13.98 -0.21
CA ASN A 208 -8.02 12.56 -0.60
C ASN A 208 -8.92 12.24 -1.80
N ILE A 209 -9.48 13.27 -2.46
CA ILE A 209 -10.45 13.09 -3.56
C ILE A 209 -11.57 12.12 -3.14
N PHE A 210 -12.00 12.22 -1.88
CA PHE A 210 -13.04 11.41 -1.27
C PHE A 210 -12.78 9.90 -1.24
N ALA A 211 -11.59 9.45 -1.64
CA ALA A 211 -11.22 8.05 -1.70
C ALA A 211 -10.71 7.49 -0.36
N TYR A 212 -10.81 6.19 -0.20
CA TYR A 212 -10.27 5.43 0.93
C TYR A 212 -10.10 3.96 0.55
N ILE A 213 -9.47 3.20 1.42
CA ILE A 213 -9.43 1.74 1.39
C ILE A 213 -9.58 1.19 2.81
N ASP A 214 -10.38 0.15 3.00
CA ASP A 214 -10.44 -0.57 4.26
C ASP A 214 -9.14 -1.34 4.51
N ALA A 215 -8.63 -1.27 5.73
CA ALA A 215 -7.38 -1.92 6.11
C ALA A 215 -7.44 -3.46 5.94
N ARG A 216 -8.61 -4.09 6.09
CA ARG A 216 -8.84 -5.53 5.87
C ARG A 216 -8.73 -5.90 4.39
N ASP A 217 -9.22 -5.03 3.49
CA ASP A 217 -9.14 -5.25 2.04
C ASP A 217 -7.72 -5.09 1.49
N LEU A 218 -6.81 -4.42 2.21
CA LEU A 218 -5.38 -4.45 1.89
C LEU A 218 -4.77 -5.84 2.00
N GLY A 219 -5.19 -6.64 2.98
CA GLY A 219 -4.77 -8.04 3.08
C GLY A 219 -5.16 -8.85 1.85
N GLN A 220 -6.41 -8.68 1.38
CA GLN A 220 -6.88 -9.30 0.15
C GLN A 220 -6.07 -8.83 -1.07
N MET A 221 -5.80 -7.52 -1.17
CA MET A 221 -5.01 -6.97 -2.29
C MET A 221 -3.61 -7.59 -2.33
N VAL A 222 -2.94 -7.71 -1.19
CA VAL A 222 -1.63 -8.37 -1.10
C VAL A 222 -1.73 -9.83 -1.54
N GLU A 223 -2.73 -10.57 -1.09
CA GLU A 223 -2.92 -11.98 -1.49
C GLU A 223 -3.20 -12.11 -2.99
N CYS A 224 -3.98 -11.22 -3.57
CA CYS A 224 -4.19 -11.19 -5.03
C CYS A 224 -2.88 -11.00 -5.79
N CYS A 225 -1.98 -10.11 -5.30
CA CYS A 225 -0.66 -9.92 -5.87
C CYS A 225 0.23 -11.17 -5.71
N LEU A 226 0.20 -11.83 -4.55
CA LEU A 226 0.96 -13.05 -4.27
C LEU A 226 0.56 -14.20 -5.22
N ASN A 227 -0.72 -14.29 -5.55
CA ASN A 227 -1.29 -15.35 -6.38
C ASN A 227 -1.23 -15.06 -7.89
N THR A 228 -0.72 -13.89 -8.31
CA THR A 228 -0.63 -13.52 -9.73
C THR A 228 0.81 -13.36 -10.14
N ASP A 229 1.25 -14.19 -11.08
CA ASP A 229 2.62 -14.24 -11.59
C ASP A 229 2.72 -13.72 -13.02
N GLY A 230 3.95 -13.30 -13.41
CA GLY A 230 4.30 -13.02 -14.80
C GLY A 230 3.93 -11.64 -15.31
N LEU A 231 3.52 -10.71 -14.43
CA LEU A 231 3.21 -9.34 -14.84
C LEU A 231 4.46 -8.43 -14.93
N GLY A 232 5.60 -8.90 -14.41
CA GLY A 232 6.84 -8.11 -14.39
C GLY A 232 6.77 -6.93 -13.46
N PHE A 233 6.73 -5.70 -13.99
CA PHE A 233 6.55 -4.50 -13.18
C PHE A 233 5.18 -3.90 -13.42
N GLU A 234 4.38 -3.81 -12.37
CA GLU A 234 3.06 -3.19 -12.43
C GLU A 234 2.80 -2.29 -11.23
N ILE A 235 2.05 -1.22 -11.47
CA ILE A 235 1.52 -0.34 -10.44
C ILE A 235 -0.01 -0.48 -10.43
N PHE A 236 -0.60 -0.50 -9.24
CA PHE A 236 -2.05 -0.62 -9.04
C PHE A 236 -2.56 0.44 -8.09
N ASN A 237 -3.65 1.13 -8.45
CA ASN A 237 -4.44 1.89 -7.51
C ASN A 237 -5.16 0.94 -6.56
N VAL A 238 -5.07 1.22 -5.25
CA VAL A 238 -5.73 0.44 -4.21
C VAL A 238 -6.73 1.32 -3.50
N SER A 239 -7.95 1.31 -4.00
CA SER A 239 -9.09 2.09 -3.51
C SER A 239 -10.29 1.20 -3.29
N ASN A 240 -11.18 1.64 -2.42
CA ASN A 240 -12.51 1.04 -2.31
C ASN A 240 -13.33 1.30 -3.58
N ASP A 241 -14.49 0.68 -3.73
CA ASP A 241 -15.37 0.88 -4.88
C ASP A 241 -16.15 2.19 -4.78
N ASP A 242 -16.44 2.61 -3.56
CA ASP A 242 -17.19 3.83 -3.27
C ASP A 242 -16.32 4.92 -2.64
N HIS A 243 -16.84 6.12 -2.67
CA HIS A 243 -16.23 7.28 -2.01
C HIS A 243 -16.76 7.47 -0.58
N SER A 244 -16.04 8.24 0.24
CA SER A 244 -16.19 8.36 1.70
C SER A 244 -17.27 9.34 2.18
N VAL A 245 -18.18 9.81 1.31
CA VAL A 245 -19.20 10.82 1.66
C VAL A 245 -20.56 10.45 1.11
N ASP A 246 -21.62 11.05 1.65
CA ASP A 246 -23.00 10.77 1.24
C ASP A 246 -23.52 11.81 0.21
N LEU A 247 -22.80 11.89 -0.91
CA LEU A 247 -23.18 12.65 -2.10
C LEU A 247 -23.05 11.73 -3.31
N THR A 248 -23.69 12.06 -4.40
CA THR A 248 -23.44 11.33 -5.66
C THR A 248 -22.12 11.75 -6.27
N THR A 249 -21.47 10.86 -7.03
CA THR A 249 -20.27 11.16 -7.81
C THR A 249 -20.47 12.41 -8.68
N GLN A 250 -21.65 12.53 -9.33
CA GLN A 250 -21.98 13.71 -10.11
C GLN A 250 -22.03 14.99 -9.29
N ALA A 251 -22.67 14.97 -8.11
CA ALA A 251 -22.74 16.14 -7.22
C ALA A 251 -21.34 16.57 -6.73
N LEU A 252 -20.45 15.60 -6.48
CA LEU A 252 -19.07 15.87 -6.13
C LEU A 252 -18.30 16.52 -7.29
N VAL A 253 -18.49 16.01 -8.53
CA VAL A 253 -17.88 16.60 -9.73
C VAL A 253 -18.35 18.03 -9.93
N GLU A 254 -19.65 18.28 -9.89
CA GLU A 254 -20.21 19.62 -10.06
C GLU A 254 -19.69 20.61 -9.01
N ARG A 255 -19.58 20.15 -7.75
CA ARG A 255 -19.17 21.01 -6.64
C ARG A 255 -17.66 21.28 -6.60
N TYR A 256 -16.81 20.27 -6.86
CA TYR A 256 -15.37 20.35 -6.60
C TYR A 256 -14.51 20.28 -7.86
N TYR A 257 -15.00 19.65 -8.93
CA TYR A 257 -14.19 19.35 -10.11
C TYR A 257 -14.77 19.96 -11.40
N ALA A 258 -15.54 21.03 -11.27
CA ALA A 258 -16.04 21.75 -12.44
C ALA A 258 -14.90 22.08 -13.41
N GLY A 259 -15.07 21.71 -14.69
CA GLY A 259 -14.08 21.88 -15.76
C GLY A 259 -13.03 20.78 -15.88
N VAL A 260 -13.00 19.79 -14.98
CA VAL A 260 -12.17 18.59 -15.12
C VAL A 260 -12.85 17.62 -16.08
N PRO A 261 -12.15 17.03 -17.06
CA PRO A 261 -12.70 15.94 -17.88
C PRO A 261 -13.08 14.75 -17.01
N VAL A 262 -14.30 14.24 -17.20
CA VAL A 262 -14.83 13.10 -16.41
C VAL A 262 -15.35 12.02 -17.35
N ALA A 263 -14.85 10.79 -17.19
CA ALA A 263 -15.40 9.64 -17.86
C ALA A 263 -16.73 9.20 -17.21
N GLU A 264 -17.45 8.27 -17.83
CA GLU A 264 -18.66 7.68 -17.24
C GLU A 264 -18.32 6.94 -15.95
N MET A 265 -19.05 7.27 -14.87
CA MET A 265 -18.88 6.73 -13.53
C MET A 265 -20.23 6.44 -12.89
N ASP A 266 -20.27 5.41 -12.03
CA ASP A 266 -21.45 5.09 -11.24
C ASP A 266 -21.72 6.15 -10.15
N SER A 267 -22.94 6.15 -9.60
CA SER A 267 -23.41 7.19 -8.70
C SER A 267 -22.64 7.35 -7.40
N THR A 268 -21.90 6.33 -6.98
CA THR A 268 -21.06 6.33 -5.78
C THR A 268 -19.63 5.87 -6.04
N GLU A 269 -19.25 5.70 -7.31
CA GLU A 269 -17.93 5.20 -7.70
C GLU A 269 -16.81 6.12 -7.20
N THR A 270 -15.76 5.51 -6.66
CA THR A 270 -14.55 6.20 -6.21
C THR A 270 -13.85 6.93 -7.36
N PHE A 271 -13.20 8.05 -7.05
CA PHE A 271 -12.44 8.82 -8.03
C PHE A 271 -11.04 8.27 -8.34
N TYR A 272 -10.57 7.25 -7.62
CA TYR A 272 -9.37 6.49 -8.00
C TYR A 272 -9.79 5.14 -8.58
N ALA A 273 -9.56 4.96 -9.88
CA ALA A 273 -9.96 3.75 -10.57
C ALA A 273 -9.19 2.53 -10.05
N ASN A 274 -9.90 1.54 -9.52
CA ASN A 274 -9.35 0.24 -9.14
C ASN A 274 -9.59 -0.85 -10.21
N LYS A 275 -10.08 -0.45 -11.39
CA LYS A 275 -10.45 -1.35 -12.50
C LYS A 275 -9.29 -2.22 -12.97
N LYS A 276 -8.06 -1.69 -12.97
CA LYS A 276 -6.85 -2.44 -13.32
C LYS A 276 -6.58 -3.56 -12.32
N ALA A 277 -6.62 -3.27 -11.02
CA ALA A 277 -6.44 -4.26 -9.97
C ALA A 277 -7.52 -5.35 -10.03
N LYS A 278 -8.78 -4.98 -10.25
CA LYS A 278 -9.87 -5.94 -10.47
C LYS A 278 -9.63 -6.85 -11.66
N LYS A 279 -9.26 -6.29 -12.80
CA LYS A 279 -9.09 -7.04 -14.05
C LYS A 279 -7.88 -7.96 -14.03
N MET A 280 -6.74 -7.48 -13.50
CA MET A 280 -5.47 -8.20 -13.59
C MET A 280 -5.23 -9.12 -12.40
N LEU A 281 -5.71 -8.77 -11.21
CA LEU A 281 -5.43 -9.48 -9.97
C LEU A 281 -6.67 -10.15 -9.36
N GLY A 282 -7.88 -9.83 -9.82
CA GLY A 282 -9.12 -10.28 -9.19
C GLY A 282 -9.41 -9.58 -7.86
N PHE A 283 -8.82 -8.40 -7.60
CA PHE A 283 -9.11 -7.62 -6.41
C PHE A 283 -10.60 -7.27 -6.32
N ALA A 284 -11.21 -7.45 -5.16
CA ALA A 284 -12.62 -7.16 -4.92
C ALA A 284 -12.81 -6.69 -3.47
N PRO A 285 -12.72 -5.37 -3.21
CA PRO A 285 -12.91 -4.83 -1.87
C PRO A 285 -14.31 -5.17 -1.35
N LYS A 286 -14.41 -5.52 -0.08
CA LYS A 286 -15.65 -6.04 0.54
C LYS A 286 -16.23 -5.13 1.60
N HIS A 287 -15.41 -4.24 2.16
CA HIS A 287 -15.78 -3.41 3.29
C HIS A 287 -16.06 -2.00 2.84
N SER A 288 -17.31 -1.56 2.96
CA SER A 288 -17.72 -0.18 2.68
C SER A 288 -18.28 0.46 3.95
N TRP A 289 -17.96 1.74 4.16
CA TRP A 289 -18.53 2.51 5.26
C TRP A 289 -20.06 2.53 5.23
N ARG A 290 -20.66 2.41 4.06
CA ARG A 290 -22.12 2.39 3.89
C ARG A 290 -22.73 1.14 4.51
N THR A 291 -22.04 0.01 4.46
CA THR A 291 -22.45 -1.23 5.11
C THR A 291 -22.07 -1.28 6.59
N GLU A 292 -20.86 -0.78 6.93
CA GLU A 292 -20.34 -0.78 8.30
C GLU A 292 -21.14 0.12 9.26
N LEU A 293 -21.74 1.21 8.76
CA LEU A 293 -22.59 2.10 9.58
C LEU A 293 -24.07 1.74 9.55
N SER A 294 -24.50 0.81 8.70
CA SER A 294 -25.90 0.38 8.59
C SER A 294 -26.24 -0.82 9.49
N GLY A 295 -25.24 -1.44 10.11
CA GLY A 295 -25.35 -2.55 11.05
C GLY A 295 -25.21 -2.07 12.46
#